data_924e19fc0f3302e2cd4bdfcadf42e581
#
_entry.id   924e19fc0f3302e2cd4bdfcadf42e581
#
_cell.length_a   1.000
_cell.length_b   1.000
_cell.length_c   1.000
_cell.angle_alpha   90.00
_cell.angle_beta   90.00
_cell.angle_gamma   90.00
#
_symmetry.space_group_name_H-M   'P 1'
#
loop_
_entity.id
_entity.type
_entity.pdbx_description
1 polymer ?
#
loop_
_entity_poly.entity_id
_entity_poly.type
_entity_poly.pdbx_seq_one_letter_code
_entity_poly.pdbx_strand_id
1 'polypeptide(L)'
;MSSFISDVCPHAVIGKDKNGEVKAAKLLPLNVCCWGCGSGSKGSYNYAPAYIQIEVCVDALNDRAYFEEAFGLAADLCQRLMKNYPTIKTENIISHHEAYLRGYASNHADCDLWLRKFGKNMDWFRALVAPEKQVKLTAEITVNESKVEDTRKRLEALGCTIK
;
A
#
# COMPACT_ATOMS: atom_id res chain seq x y z
N MET A 1 8.96 24.57 25.84
CA MET A 1 8.76 23.33 25.06
C MET A 1 7.28 23.12 24.91
N SER A 2 6.73 23.40 23.73
CA SER A 2 5.31 23.11 23.45
C SER A 2 5.21 21.62 23.14
N SER A 3 4.62 20.84 24.04
CA SER A 3 4.26 19.46 23.74
C SER A 3 3.07 19.49 22.81
N PHE A 4 3.30 19.23 21.52
CA PHE A 4 2.23 18.87 20.62
C PHE A 4 1.76 17.46 21.02
N ILE A 5 0.74 17.38 21.85
CA ILE A 5 -0.04 16.17 22.00
C ILE A 5 -0.89 16.10 20.73
N SER A 6 -0.48 15.29 19.78
CA SER A 6 -1.33 14.95 18.65
C SER A 6 -2.43 14.04 19.20
N ASP A 7 -3.70 14.45 19.08
CA ASP A 7 -4.85 13.61 19.41
C ASP A 7 -5.03 12.45 18.44
N VAL A 8 -4.16 12.32 17.45
CA VAL A 8 -4.16 11.31 16.40
C VAL A 8 -2.89 10.48 16.47
N CYS A 9 -3.03 9.16 16.52
CA CYS A 9 -1.90 8.24 16.52
C CYS A 9 -2.21 7.00 15.67
N PRO A 10 -1.77 6.96 14.40
CA PRO A 10 -1.91 5.78 13.55
C PRO A 10 -0.89 4.70 13.95
N HIS A 11 -1.01 3.50 13.37
CA HIS A 11 -0.05 2.42 13.58
C HIS A 11 1.29 2.70 12.91
N ALA A 12 1.26 3.36 11.76
CA ALA A 12 2.45 3.75 11.01
C ALA A 12 2.26 5.09 10.32
N VAL A 13 3.37 5.77 10.07
CA VAL A 13 3.44 7.01 9.32
C VAL A 13 4.47 6.86 8.20
N ILE A 14 4.18 7.47 7.04
CA ILE A 14 5.09 7.55 5.89
C ILE A 14 5.30 9.03 5.59
N GLY A 15 6.55 9.44 5.49
CA GLY A 15 6.89 10.84 5.24
C GLY A 15 8.39 11.06 5.11
N LYS A 16 8.78 12.31 4.86
CA LYS A 16 10.19 12.71 4.81
C LYS A 16 10.78 12.78 6.21
N ASP A 17 11.94 12.18 6.41
CA ASP A 17 12.73 12.35 7.62
C ASP A 17 13.46 13.70 7.63
N LYS A 18 14.27 13.94 8.68
CA LYS A 18 15.06 15.17 8.82
C LYS A 18 16.08 15.40 7.70
N ASN A 19 16.41 14.36 6.94
CA ASN A 19 17.34 14.43 5.80
C ASN A 19 16.59 14.60 4.46
N GLY A 20 15.25 14.61 4.48
CA GLY A 20 14.41 14.66 3.30
C GLY A 20 14.14 13.30 2.66
N GLU A 21 14.60 12.19 3.25
CA GLU A 21 14.37 10.83 2.74
C GLU A 21 12.99 10.33 3.13
N VAL A 22 12.26 9.74 2.18
CA VAL A 22 10.92 9.16 2.44
C VAL A 22 11.06 7.84 3.17
N LYS A 23 10.44 7.74 4.33
CA LYS A 23 10.51 6.56 5.20
C LYS A 23 9.17 6.22 5.81
N ALA A 24 8.99 4.94 6.12
CA ALA A 24 7.91 4.47 6.97
C ALA A 24 8.42 4.28 8.40
N ALA A 25 7.68 4.80 9.37
CA ALA A 25 7.93 4.59 10.79
C ALA A 25 6.73 3.92 11.45
N LYS A 26 6.98 2.83 12.19
CA LYS A 26 5.96 2.21 13.04
C LYS A 26 5.85 3.00 14.34
N LEU A 27 4.63 3.41 14.68
CA LEU A 27 4.33 4.17 15.91
C LEU A 27 3.73 3.28 16.99
N LEU A 28 2.80 2.39 16.62
CA LEU A 28 2.10 1.52 17.54
C LEU A 28 2.23 0.05 17.17
N PRO A 29 2.18 -0.87 18.13
CA PRO A 29 1.99 -2.30 17.86
C PRO A 29 0.66 -2.53 17.12
N LEU A 30 0.64 -3.49 16.17
CA LEU A 30 -0.56 -3.75 15.35
C LEU A 30 -1.71 -4.42 16.13
N ASN A 31 -1.45 -4.89 17.35
CA ASN A 31 -2.42 -5.54 18.24
C ASN A 31 -3.04 -4.60 19.26
N VAL A 32 -2.81 -3.30 19.15
CA VAL A 32 -3.49 -2.27 19.95
C VAL A 32 -4.40 -1.43 19.09
N CYS A 33 -5.42 -0.83 19.67
CA CYS A 33 -6.23 0.16 18.97
C CYS A 33 -5.44 1.46 18.77
N CYS A 34 -5.65 2.10 17.64
CA CYS A 34 -5.08 3.41 17.35
C CYS A 34 -6.22 4.46 17.28
N TRP A 35 -5.86 5.72 17.17
CA TRP A 35 -6.82 6.80 17.03
C TRP A 35 -6.44 7.70 15.85
N GLY A 36 -6.84 7.32 14.64
CA GLY A 36 -6.48 8.02 13.42
C GLY A 36 -7.63 8.33 12.48
N CYS A 37 -8.83 7.76 12.71
CA CYS A 37 -9.93 7.97 11.77
C CYS A 37 -11.20 8.58 12.38
N GLY A 38 -11.18 8.96 13.64
CA GLY A 38 -12.37 9.49 14.31
C GLY A 38 -13.52 8.49 14.39
N SER A 39 -14.75 8.97 14.39
CA SER A 39 -15.96 8.15 14.48
C SER A 39 -16.99 8.57 13.43
N GLY A 40 -17.81 7.64 13.01
CA GLY A 40 -18.93 7.84 12.09
C GLY A 40 -20.27 7.42 12.72
N SER A 41 -21.32 7.39 11.92
CA SER A 41 -22.68 7.08 12.35
C SER A 41 -22.91 5.64 12.83
N LYS A 42 -21.99 4.71 12.47
CA LYS A 42 -22.06 3.29 12.82
C LYS A 42 -20.99 2.85 13.82
N GLY A 43 -20.07 3.74 14.19
CA GLY A 43 -18.95 3.45 15.07
C GLY A 43 -17.63 4.01 14.58
N SER A 44 -16.53 3.30 14.86
CA SER A 44 -15.19 3.73 14.46
C SER A 44 -14.29 2.55 14.14
N TYR A 45 -13.52 2.67 13.06
CA TYR A 45 -12.46 1.72 12.74
C TYR A 45 -11.19 1.88 13.61
N ASN A 46 -11.22 2.76 14.60
CA ASN A 46 -10.18 2.82 15.64
C ASN A 46 -10.24 1.60 16.57
N TYR A 47 -11.42 0.98 16.76
CA TYR A 47 -11.66 -0.22 17.57
C TYR A 47 -12.54 -1.21 16.81
N ALA A 48 -13.00 -2.29 17.41
CA ALA A 48 -13.64 -3.42 16.73
C ALA A 48 -14.85 -3.02 15.83
N PRO A 49 -14.85 -3.38 14.54
CA PRO A 49 -13.78 -4.04 13.79
C PRO A 49 -12.63 -3.07 13.44
N ALA A 50 -11.48 -3.26 14.07
CA ALA A 50 -10.35 -2.34 13.93
C ALA A 50 -9.62 -2.51 12.58
N TYR A 51 -9.11 -1.39 12.06
CA TYR A 51 -8.23 -1.37 10.90
C TYR A 51 -6.79 -1.00 11.31
N ILE A 52 -5.82 -1.56 10.61
CA ILE A 52 -4.45 -1.03 10.66
C ILE A 52 -4.48 0.31 9.92
N GLN A 53 -4.06 1.37 10.61
CA GLN A 53 -4.10 2.72 10.05
C GLN A 53 -2.69 3.20 9.73
N ILE A 54 -2.54 3.75 8.55
CA ILE A 54 -1.29 4.26 7.99
C ILE A 54 -1.55 5.70 7.56
N GLU A 55 -0.81 6.63 8.13
CA GLU A 55 -0.80 8.03 7.71
C GLU A 55 0.27 8.24 6.64
N VAL A 56 -0.10 8.84 5.52
CA VAL A 56 0.85 9.29 4.50
C VAL A 56 0.93 10.80 4.59
N CYS A 57 2.03 11.30 5.16
CA CYS A 57 2.25 12.72 5.35
C CYS A 57 2.33 13.43 4.01
N VAL A 58 1.50 14.43 3.82
CA VAL A 58 1.54 15.30 2.65
C VAL A 58 2.35 16.56 2.97
N ASP A 59 3.07 17.09 1.99
CA ASP A 59 3.64 18.42 2.04
C ASP A 59 2.84 19.38 1.14
N ALA A 60 3.47 20.15 0.27
CA ALA A 60 2.81 21.14 -0.58
C ALA A 60 1.86 20.56 -1.67
N LEU A 61 1.60 19.27 -1.72
CA LEU A 61 0.78 18.54 -2.70
C LEU A 61 1.23 18.69 -4.17
N ASN A 62 2.39 19.25 -4.43
CA ASN A 62 2.90 19.57 -5.77
C ASN A 62 4.09 18.71 -6.18
N ASP A 63 4.74 18.05 -5.24
CA ASP A 63 5.92 17.22 -5.48
C ASP A 63 5.51 15.84 -5.97
N ARG A 64 5.60 15.64 -7.28
CA ARG A 64 5.28 14.36 -7.92
C ARG A 64 6.24 13.25 -7.49
N ALA A 65 7.52 13.53 -7.36
CA ALA A 65 8.52 12.54 -6.98
C ALA A 65 8.23 12.03 -5.56
N TYR A 66 7.95 12.94 -4.64
CA TYR A 66 7.54 12.59 -3.28
C TYR A 66 6.22 11.79 -3.25
N PHE A 67 5.24 12.19 -4.07
CA PHE A 67 3.99 11.45 -4.19
C PHE A 67 4.22 9.99 -4.62
N GLU A 68 5.01 9.78 -5.68
CA GLU A 68 5.28 8.45 -6.23
C GLU A 68 6.07 7.59 -5.23
N GLU A 69 7.06 8.16 -4.55
CA GLU A 69 7.86 7.47 -3.54
C GLU A 69 7.02 7.11 -2.28
N ALA A 70 6.23 8.06 -1.76
CA ALA A 70 5.42 7.84 -0.58
C ALA A 70 4.32 6.78 -0.80
N PHE A 71 3.62 6.85 -1.94
CA PHE A 71 2.60 5.84 -2.28
C PHE A 71 3.22 4.50 -2.68
N GLY A 72 4.41 4.47 -3.28
CA GLY A 72 5.18 3.24 -3.50
C GLY A 72 5.50 2.55 -2.18
N LEU A 73 6.03 3.29 -1.21
CA LEU A 73 6.33 2.76 0.12
C LEU A 73 5.09 2.34 0.90
N ALA A 74 3.96 3.06 0.74
CA ALA A 74 2.67 2.67 1.30
C ALA A 74 2.17 1.34 0.69
N ALA A 75 2.33 1.16 -0.62
CA ALA A 75 1.97 -0.08 -1.29
C ALA A 75 2.81 -1.27 -0.80
N ASP A 76 4.12 -1.10 -0.70
CA ASP A 76 5.03 -2.12 -0.15
C ASP A 76 4.64 -2.51 1.28
N LEU A 77 4.28 -1.54 2.11
CA LEU A 77 3.82 -1.80 3.48
C LEU A 77 2.52 -2.60 3.47
N CYS A 78 1.54 -2.22 2.65
CA CYS A 78 0.29 -2.96 2.50
C CYS A 78 0.52 -4.39 2.00
N GLN A 79 1.40 -4.61 1.02
CA GLN A 79 1.76 -5.94 0.53
C GLN A 79 2.36 -6.82 1.63
N ARG A 80 3.27 -6.27 2.45
CA ARG A 80 3.83 -6.98 3.62
C ARG A 80 2.77 -7.32 4.65
N LEU A 81 1.83 -6.40 4.91
CA LEU A 81 0.70 -6.67 5.82
C LEU A 81 -0.19 -7.78 5.28
N MET A 82 -0.55 -7.76 4.00
CA MET A 82 -1.35 -8.82 3.37
C MET A 82 -0.65 -10.17 3.39
N LYS A 83 0.68 -10.21 3.23
CA LYS A 83 1.48 -11.43 3.33
C LYS A 83 1.46 -12.01 4.75
N ASN A 84 1.57 -11.16 5.77
CA ASN A 84 1.62 -11.57 7.18
C ASN A 84 0.23 -11.83 7.77
N TYR A 85 -0.80 -11.21 7.22
CA TYR A 85 -2.19 -11.31 7.66
C TYR A 85 -3.09 -11.66 6.48
N PRO A 86 -3.24 -12.96 6.12
CA PRO A 86 -3.97 -13.38 4.92
C PRO A 86 -5.45 -13.01 4.89
N THR A 87 -6.02 -12.56 6.01
CA THR A 87 -7.38 -12.02 6.09
C THR A 87 -7.50 -10.63 5.48
N ILE A 88 -6.39 -9.88 5.39
CA ILE A 88 -6.35 -8.59 4.72
C ILE A 88 -6.31 -8.84 3.21
N LYS A 89 -7.32 -8.36 2.50
CA LYS A 89 -7.42 -8.41 1.04
C LYS A 89 -7.31 -7.02 0.46
N THR A 90 -7.06 -6.93 -0.83
CA THR A 90 -6.93 -5.64 -1.54
C THR A 90 -8.18 -4.77 -1.36
N GLU A 91 -9.39 -5.36 -1.35
CA GLU A 91 -10.66 -4.67 -1.11
C GLU A 91 -10.84 -4.14 0.32
N ASN A 92 -10.01 -4.60 1.26
CA ASN A 92 -9.98 -4.07 2.64
C ASN A 92 -9.10 -2.82 2.77
N ILE A 93 -8.33 -2.47 1.74
CA ILE A 93 -7.52 -1.26 1.71
C ILE A 93 -8.41 -0.09 1.30
N ILE A 94 -8.66 0.79 2.25
CA ILE A 94 -9.61 1.90 2.11
C ILE A 94 -8.99 3.21 2.57
N SER A 95 -9.44 4.32 1.98
CA SER A 95 -9.10 5.65 2.46
C SER A 95 -9.94 6.03 3.68
N HIS A 96 -9.55 7.11 4.36
CA HIS A 96 -10.35 7.72 5.42
C HIS A 96 -11.75 8.11 4.91
N HIS A 97 -11.83 8.68 3.71
CA HIS A 97 -13.10 9.03 3.11
C HIS A 97 -13.99 7.81 2.81
N GLU A 98 -13.42 6.72 2.30
CA GLU A 98 -14.16 5.47 2.10
C GLU A 98 -14.65 4.89 3.45
N ALA A 99 -13.85 5.00 4.52
CA ALA A 99 -14.27 4.62 5.87
C ALA A 99 -15.43 5.49 6.40
N TYR A 100 -15.39 6.80 6.13
CA TYR A 100 -16.49 7.71 6.41
C TYR A 100 -17.77 7.32 5.67
N LEU A 101 -17.68 7.05 4.36
CA LEU A 101 -18.84 6.61 3.57
C LEU A 101 -19.44 5.29 4.08
N ARG A 102 -18.63 4.42 4.66
CA ARG A 102 -19.09 3.20 5.35
C ARG A 102 -19.74 3.48 6.70
N GLY A 103 -19.56 4.68 7.27
CA GLY A 103 -20.11 5.12 8.54
C GLY A 103 -19.22 4.85 9.75
N TYR A 104 -17.92 4.60 9.57
CA TYR A 104 -16.99 4.21 10.64
C TYR A 104 -15.81 5.18 10.83
N ALA A 105 -15.86 6.34 10.24
CA ALA A 105 -14.85 7.39 10.39
C ALA A 105 -15.48 8.78 10.36
N SER A 106 -14.74 9.79 10.80
CA SER A 106 -15.08 11.19 10.58
C SER A 106 -14.95 11.59 9.10
N ASN A 107 -15.57 12.68 8.70
CA ASN A 107 -15.52 13.15 7.31
C ASN A 107 -14.18 13.85 7.03
N HIS A 108 -13.25 13.11 6.48
CA HIS A 108 -11.96 13.60 6.00
C HIS A 108 -11.67 13.05 4.61
N ALA A 109 -10.99 13.86 3.79
CA ALA A 109 -10.66 13.50 2.40
C ALA A 109 -9.17 13.23 2.21
N ASP A 110 -8.44 12.93 3.27
CA ASP A 110 -6.99 12.87 3.42
C ASP A 110 -6.22 12.42 2.15
N CYS A 111 -5.94 11.16 1.97
CA CYS A 111 -5.16 10.73 0.81
C CYS A 111 -5.89 10.94 -0.54
N ASP A 112 -7.23 10.99 -0.55
CA ASP A 112 -8.02 11.14 -1.79
C ASP A 112 -7.78 12.49 -2.49
N LEU A 113 -7.55 13.57 -1.74
CA LEU A 113 -7.21 14.87 -2.33
C LEU A 113 -5.87 14.81 -3.05
N TRP A 114 -4.87 14.19 -2.42
CA TRP A 114 -3.54 14.08 -2.99
C TRP A 114 -3.53 13.14 -4.20
N LEU A 115 -4.22 12.01 -4.11
CA LEU A 115 -4.42 11.09 -5.24
C LEU A 115 -5.03 11.83 -6.45
N ARG A 116 -6.13 12.55 -6.25
CA ARG A 116 -6.79 13.31 -7.32
C ARG A 116 -5.91 14.39 -7.94
N LYS A 117 -5.04 15.03 -7.17
CA LYS A 117 -4.09 16.02 -7.68
C LYS A 117 -3.19 15.46 -8.79
N PHE A 118 -2.86 14.18 -8.70
CA PHE A 118 -2.05 13.48 -9.70
C PHE A 118 -2.87 12.58 -10.63
N GLY A 119 -4.20 12.77 -10.70
CA GLY A 119 -5.09 12.01 -11.58
C GLY A 119 -5.25 10.54 -11.16
N LYS A 120 -5.09 10.25 -9.87
CA LYS A 120 -5.19 8.92 -9.26
C LYS A 120 -6.41 8.83 -8.34
N ASN A 121 -6.72 7.62 -7.90
CA ASN A 121 -7.79 7.30 -6.94
C ASN A 121 -7.41 6.05 -6.14
N MET A 122 -8.27 5.63 -5.21
CA MET A 122 -8.04 4.42 -4.42
C MET A 122 -8.03 3.13 -5.24
N ASP A 123 -8.70 3.08 -6.39
CA ASP A 123 -8.63 1.90 -7.28
C ASP A 123 -7.23 1.77 -7.89
N TRP A 124 -6.61 2.88 -8.28
CA TRP A 124 -5.20 2.90 -8.69
C TRP A 124 -4.29 2.41 -7.57
N PHE A 125 -4.50 2.88 -6.33
CA PHE A 125 -3.67 2.44 -5.20
C PHE A 125 -3.87 0.95 -4.90
N ARG A 126 -5.10 0.46 -4.91
CA ARG A 126 -5.39 -0.98 -4.77
C ARG A 126 -4.75 -1.81 -5.89
N ALA A 127 -4.73 -1.32 -7.11
CA ALA A 127 -4.04 -1.99 -8.22
C ALA A 127 -2.52 -2.05 -8.02
N LEU A 128 -1.93 -0.99 -7.42
CA LEU A 128 -0.51 -0.96 -7.08
C LEU A 128 -0.15 -1.97 -5.97
N VAL A 129 -1.05 -2.15 -5.01
CA VAL A 129 -0.88 -3.12 -3.90
C VAL A 129 -1.17 -4.55 -4.32
N ALA A 130 -2.02 -4.76 -5.33
CA ALA A 130 -2.42 -6.10 -5.76
C ALA A 130 -1.19 -6.95 -6.14
N PRO A 131 -1.15 -8.22 -5.73
CA PRO A 131 -0.06 -9.10 -6.12
C PRO A 131 0.02 -9.19 -7.65
N GLU A 132 1.23 -9.19 -8.17
CA GLU A 132 1.44 -9.39 -9.61
C GLU A 132 0.73 -10.65 -10.09
N LYS A 133 -0.06 -10.49 -11.14
CA LYS A 133 -0.74 -11.60 -11.77
C LYS A 133 0.29 -12.46 -12.48
N GLN A 134 0.65 -13.59 -11.90
CA GLN A 134 1.47 -14.55 -12.62
C GLN A 134 0.66 -15.12 -13.79
N VAL A 135 1.13 -14.88 -14.99
CA VAL A 135 0.57 -15.46 -16.21
C VAL A 135 1.46 -16.62 -16.62
N LYS A 136 0.90 -17.83 -16.62
CA LYS A 136 1.59 -18.99 -17.17
C LYS A 136 1.45 -18.98 -18.69
N LEU A 137 2.56 -18.79 -19.36
CA LEU A 137 2.65 -18.95 -20.82
C LEU A 137 3.15 -20.35 -21.12
N THR A 138 2.56 -21.01 -22.12
CA THR A 138 3.04 -22.26 -22.69
C THR A 138 3.35 -22.02 -24.16
N ALA A 139 4.57 -22.34 -24.58
CA ALA A 139 5.01 -22.23 -25.97
C ALA A 139 5.74 -23.50 -26.37
N GLU A 140 5.58 -23.91 -27.64
CA GLU A 140 6.42 -24.91 -28.28
C GLU A 140 7.55 -24.20 -29.01
N ILE A 141 8.77 -24.64 -28.75
CA ILE A 141 9.96 -24.05 -29.32
C ILE A 141 10.66 -25.14 -30.14
N THR A 142 10.73 -24.97 -31.44
CA THR A 142 11.47 -25.85 -32.35
C THR A 142 12.86 -25.28 -32.62
N VAL A 143 13.89 -26.04 -32.32
CA VAL A 143 15.28 -25.67 -32.56
C VAL A 143 16.03 -26.82 -33.23
N ASN A 144 17.10 -26.50 -33.95
CA ASN A 144 18.02 -27.52 -34.47
C ASN A 144 18.67 -28.27 -33.29
N GLU A 145 18.91 -29.56 -33.46
CA GLU A 145 19.48 -30.46 -32.45
C GLU A 145 20.75 -29.88 -31.80
N SER A 146 21.63 -29.27 -32.60
CA SER A 146 22.88 -28.64 -32.14
C SER A 146 22.67 -27.41 -31.23
N LYS A 147 21.44 -26.85 -31.12
CA LYS A 147 21.12 -25.66 -30.33
C LYS A 147 20.24 -25.96 -29.12
N VAL A 148 19.84 -27.21 -28.93
CA VAL A 148 18.91 -27.58 -27.85
C VAL A 148 19.44 -27.17 -26.51
N GLU A 149 20.69 -27.53 -26.19
CA GLU A 149 21.28 -27.25 -24.87
C GLU A 149 21.49 -25.75 -24.59
N ASP A 150 21.94 -25.00 -25.60
CA ASP A 150 22.10 -23.54 -25.46
C ASP A 150 20.74 -22.85 -25.27
N THR A 151 19.71 -23.27 -26.02
CA THR A 151 18.35 -22.74 -25.90
C THR A 151 17.76 -23.07 -24.52
N ARG A 152 17.96 -24.30 -24.03
CA ARG A 152 17.53 -24.72 -22.69
C ARG A 152 18.10 -23.80 -21.61
N LYS A 153 19.42 -23.59 -21.61
CA LYS A 153 20.10 -22.71 -20.63
C LYS A 153 19.58 -21.28 -20.65
N ARG A 154 19.30 -20.73 -21.83
CA ARG A 154 18.75 -19.38 -21.97
C ARG A 154 17.34 -19.28 -21.40
N LEU A 155 16.49 -20.26 -21.64
CA LEU A 155 15.13 -20.30 -21.12
C LEU A 155 15.12 -20.47 -19.59
N GLU A 156 15.97 -21.32 -19.04
CA GLU A 156 16.14 -21.49 -17.60
C GLU A 156 16.64 -20.20 -16.93
N ALA A 157 17.57 -19.48 -17.56
CA ALA A 157 18.04 -18.17 -17.08
C ALA A 157 16.93 -17.09 -17.08
N LEU A 158 15.91 -17.24 -17.91
CA LEU A 158 14.70 -16.41 -17.91
C LEU A 158 13.62 -16.89 -16.92
N GLY A 159 13.91 -17.92 -16.13
CA GLY A 159 12.98 -18.49 -15.14
C GLY A 159 11.92 -19.42 -15.75
N CYS A 160 12.09 -19.87 -16.99
CA CYS A 160 11.17 -20.80 -17.63
C CYS A 160 11.35 -22.22 -17.09
N THR A 161 10.23 -22.92 -16.89
CA THR A 161 10.23 -24.36 -16.59
C THR A 161 10.14 -25.13 -17.91
N ILE A 162 11.14 -25.94 -18.21
CA ILE A 162 11.18 -26.78 -19.43
C ILE A 162 10.66 -28.17 -19.07
N LYS A 163 9.72 -28.68 -19.82
CA LYS A 163 9.16 -30.01 -19.68
C LYS A 163 9.74 -30.95 -20.73
#